data_2d7cc39b132c2762a419cef928bdd7ad
#
_entry.id   2d7cc39b132c2762a419cef928bdd7ad
#
_cell.length_a   1.000
_cell.length_b   1.000
_cell.length_c   1.000
_cell.angle_alpha   90.00
_cell.angle_beta   90.00
_cell.angle_gamma   90.00
#
_symmetry.space_group_name_H-M   'P 1'
#
loop_
_entity.id
_entity.type
_entity.pdbx_description
1 polymer ?
#
loop_
_entity_poly.entity_id
_entity_poly.type
_entity_poly.pdbx_seq_one_letter_code
_entity_poly.pdbx_strand_id
1 'polypeptide(L)'
;VKDMTVDLVVNIQGDEPFIESSVIDGIVKSFDDPNVIMSTPVRKSDESDDLSDPNIVKVEMDENWNALNFSRSQNSAEWIHIGVYGYTHEFLMRYIALEQTPREISESLEQLRVIEHGYKIKLIETNYHAFPIDTETDLKRANNLILDRMEG
;
A
#
# COMPACT_ATOMS: atom_id res chain seq x y z
N VAL A 1 -17.67 7.80 5.46
CA VAL A 1 -17.34 6.60 6.26
C VAL A 1 -17.75 6.75 7.72
N LYS A 2 -17.56 7.93 8.34
CA LYS A 2 -17.85 8.16 9.77
C LYS A 2 -19.29 7.77 10.19
N ASP A 3 -20.27 8.01 9.32
CA ASP A 3 -21.69 7.75 9.59
C ASP A 3 -22.21 6.47 8.90
N MET A 4 -21.31 5.64 8.37
CA MET A 4 -21.63 4.38 7.70
C MET A 4 -21.43 3.21 8.66
N THR A 5 -22.33 2.24 8.63
CA THR A 5 -22.15 0.95 9.33
C THR A 5 -21.36 0.02 8.42
N VAL A 6 -20.05 0.04 8.57
CA VAL A 6 -19.12 -0.80 7.83
C VAL A 6 -18.07 -1.39 8.77
N ASP A 7 -17.65 -2.62 8.52
CA ASP A 7 -16.64 -3.30 9.34
C ASP A 7 -15.22 -3.03 8.83
N LEU A 8 -15.07 -3.00 7.51
CA LEU A 8 -13.79 -2.80 6.82
C LEU A 8 -13.87 -1.67 5.81
N VAL A 9 -12.76 -0.97 5.65
CA VAL A 9 -12.57 0.07 4.63
C VAL A 9 -11.31 -0.26 3.84
N VAL A 10 -11.42 -0.35 2.52
CA VAL A 10 -10.26 -0.45 1.63
C VAL A 10 -10.09 0.88 0.92
N ASN A 11 -8.91 1.47 1.09
CA ASN A 11 -8.52 2.72 0.44
C ASN A 11 -7.63 2.39 -0.76
N ILE A 12 -8.12 2.67 -1.96
CA ILE A 12 -7.41 2.54 -3.23
C ILE A 12 -7.07 3.95 -3.69
N GLN A 13 -5.80 4.20 -4.03
CA GLN A 13 -5.36 5.48 -4.55
C GLN A 13 -5.95 5.72 -5.95
N GLY A 14 -6.32 6.97 -6.23
CA GLY A 14 -6.95 7.32 -7.51
C GLY A 14 -6.02 7.22 -8.73
N ASP A 15 -4.73 7.14 -8.50
CA ASP A 15 -3.66 6.95 -9.50
C ASP A 15 -3.37 5.47 -9.83
N GLU A 16 -4.05 4.52 -9.17
CA GLU A 16 -3.92 3.06 -9.39
C GLU A 16 -5.14 2.46 -10.12
N PRO A 17 -5.41 2.82 -11.38
CA PRO A 17 -6.64 2.41 -12.08
C PRO A 17 -6.66 0.93 -12.47
N PHE A 18 -5.52 0.24 -12.42
CA PHE A 18 -5.38 -1.16 -12.84
C PHE A 18 -5.31 -2.14 -11.67
N ILE A 19 -5.64 -1.68 -10.46
CA ILE A 19 -5.61 -2.56 -9.28
C ILE A 19 -6.41 -3.84 -9.53
N GLU A 20 -5.80 -4.99 -9.28
CA GLU A 20 -6.43 -6.28 -9.49
C GLU A 20 -7.32 -6.64 -8.29
N SER A 21 -8.46 -7.31 -8.57
CA SER A 21 -9.36 -7.79 -7.52
C SER A 21 -8.67 -8.73 -6.52
N SER A 22 -7.69 -9.52 -6.99
CA SER A 22 -6.87 -10.40 -6.16
C SER A 22 -6.14 -9.66 -5.03
N VAL A 23 -5.70 -8.44 -5.28
CA VAL A 23 -5.06 -7.58 -4.26
C VAL A 23 -6.07 -7.19 -3.19
N ILE A 24 -7.26 -6.77 -3.63
CA ILE A 24 -8.36 -6.37 -2.72
C ILE A 24 -8.82 -7.58 -1.89
N ASP A 25 -8.98 -8.73 -2.54
CA ASP A 25 -9.36 -9.98 -1.87
C ASP A 25 -8.33 -10.40 -0.81
N GLY A 26 -7.03 -10.25 -1.12
CA GLY A 26 -5.95 -10.52 -0.18
C GLY A 26 -6.00 -9.61 1.04
N ILE A 27 -6.25 -8.31 0.84
CA ILE A 27 -6.44 -7.33 1.91
C ILE A 27 -7.64 -7.74 2.78
N VAL A 28 -8.81 -7.97 2.18
CA VAL A 28 -10.03 -8.33 2.92
C VAL A 28 -9.81 -9.61 3.73
N LYS A 29 -9.22 -10.63 3.12
CA LYS A 29 -8.92 -11.91 3.78
C LYS A 29 -7.96 -11.77 4.98
N SER A 30 -7.09 -10.79 4.98
CA SER A 30 -6.17 -10.58 6.11
C SER A 30 -6.90 -10.29 7.42
N PHE A 31 -8.11 -9.76 7.35
CA PHE A 31 -8.96 -9.46 8.51
C PHE A 31 -9.74 -10.67 9.05
N ASP A 32 -9.56 -11.86 8.47
CA ASP A 32 -9.99 -13.12 9.11
C ASP A 32 -9.22 -13.36 10.42
N ASP A 33 -8.00 -12.80 10.55
CA ASP A 33 -7.31 -12.69 11.85
C ASP A 33 -7.83 -11.45 12.59
N PRO A 34 -8.51 -11.65 13.76
CA PRO A 34 -9.08 -10.55 14.53
C PRO A 34 -8.05 -9.57 15.13
N ASN A 35 -6.76 -9.92 15.09
CA ASN A 35 -5.68 -9.04 15.55
C ASN A 35 -5.23 -8.06 14.46
N VAL A 36 -5.64 -8.26 13.20
CA VAL A 36 -5.32 -7.35 12.09
C VAL A 36 -6.28 -6.16 12.12
N ILE A 37 -5.72 -4.97 12.32
CA ILE A 37 -6.46 -3.71 12.34
C ILE A 37 -6.18 -2.83 11.11
N MET A 38 -5.03 -3.05 10.48
CA MET A 38 -4.59 -2.43 9.23
C MET A 38 -3.76 -3.41 8.43
N SER A 39 -3.95 -3.44 7.12
CA SER A 39 -3.13 -4.23 6.20
C SER A 39 -2.81 -3.46 4.93
N THR A 40 -1.71 -3.85 4.27
CA THR A 40 -1.27 -3.27 3.00
C THR A 40 -0.52 -4.33 2.19
N PRO A 41 -0.63 -4.33 0.85
CA PRO A 41 0.08 -5.29 0.03
C PRO A 41 1.55 -4.90 -0.18
N VAL A 42 2.37 -5.94 -0.34
CA VAL A 42 3.76 -5.84 -0.75
C VAL A 42 4.07 -6.88 -1.82
N ARG A 43 5.02 -6.59 -2.69
CA ARG A 43 5.56 -7.56 -3.64
C ARG A 43 7.07 -7.69 -3.49
N LYS A 44 7.61 -8.81 -3.94
CA LYS A 44 9.08 -8.94 -4.08
C LYS A 44 9.59 -7.96 -5.11
N SER A 45 10.76 -7.39 -4.81
CA SER A 45 11.53 -6.65 -5.81
C SER A 45 12.14 -7.63 -6.83
N ASP A 46 12.27 -7.18 -8.07
CA ASP A 46 12.90 -7.92 -9.14
C ASP A 46 13.91 -7.05 -9.92
N GLU A 47 14.58 -7.65 -10.92
CA GLU A 47 15.63 -6.99 -11.69
C GLU A 47 15.14 -5.79 -12.52
N SER A 48 13.83 -5.64 -12.72
CA SER A 48 13.25 -4.51 -13.45
C SER A 48 13.02 -3.28 -12.57
N ASP A 49 13.14 -3.43 -11.24
CA ASP A 49 12.91 -2.35 -10.29
C ASP A 49 14.13 -1.45 -10.15
N ASP A 50 13.95 -0.18 -10.40
CA ASP A 50 14.95 0.83 -10.02
C ASP A 50 14.78 1.22 -8.54
N LEU A 51 15.43 0.47 -7.65
CA LEU A 51 15.35 0.73 -6.21
C LEU A 51 15.95 2.09 -5.79
N SER A 52 16.63 2.80 -6.69
CA SER A 52 17.08 4.17 -6.46
C SER A 52 15.98 5.21 -6.70
N ASP A 53 14.89 4.82 -7.38
CA ASP A 53 13.72 5.69 -7.56
C ASP A 53 13.03 5.97 -6.21
N PRO A 54 12.92 7.24 -5.79
CA PRO A 54 12.24 7.61 -4.56
C PRO A 54 10.72 7.40 -4.60
N ASN A 55 10.14 7.15 -5.77
CA ASN A 55 8.72 6.81 -5.89
C ASN A 55 8.45 5.35 -5.47
N ILE A 56 9.45 4.49 -5.56
CA ILE A 56 9.37 3.12 -5.06
C ILE A 56 9.58 3.11 -3.55
N VAL A 57 8.55 2.77 -2.80
CA VAL A 57 8.60 2.65 -1.34
C VAL A 57 9.04 1.25 -0.95
N LYS A 58 10.14 1.14 -0.23
CA LYS A 58 10.72 -0.10 0.25
C LYS A 58 10.17 -0.44 1.63
N VAL A 59 10.06 -1.74 1.93
CA VAL A 59 9.47 -2.22 3.18
C VAL A 59 10.40 -3.20 3.86
N GLU A 60 10.57 -3.04 5.17
CA GLU A 60 11.15 -4.03 6.07
C GLU A 60 10.04 -4.65 6.91
N MET A 61 10.14 -5.95 7.20
CA MET A 61 9.13 -6.69 7.96
C MET A 61 9.72 -7.64 8.98
N ASP A 62 8.90 -8.01 9.96
CA ASP A 62 9.21 -9.08 10.90
C ASP A 62 8.82 -10.47 10.34
N GLU A 63 9.19 -11.52 11.06
CA GLU A 63 8.86 -12.91 10.73
C GLU A 63 7.35 -13.23 10.69
N ASN A 64 6.55 -12.36 11.29
CA ASN A 64 5.10 -12.47 11.33
C ASN A 64 4.40 -11.63 10.25
N TRP A 65 5.16 -11.10 9.28
CA TRP A 65 4.64 -10.22 8.24
C TRP A 65 4.01 -8.94 8.77
N ASN A 66 4.57 -8.36 9.83
CA ASN A 66 4.23 -7.00 10.22
C ASN A 66 5.31 -6.04 9.71
N ALA A 67 4.90 -4.90 9.20
CA ALA A 67 5.82 -3.87 8.76
C ALA A 67 6.63 -3.33 9.95
N LEU A 68 7.95 -3.27 9.78
CA LEU A 68 8.89 -2.65 10.70
C LEU A 68 9.27 -1.24 10.24
N ASN A 69 9.36 -1.05 8.93
CA ASN A 69 9.77 0.22 8.34
C ASN A 69 9.27 0.38 6.91
N PHE A 70 9.06 1.63 6.51
CA PHE A 70 8.88 2.05 5.12
C PHE A 70 9.88 3.15 4.81
N SER A 71 10.49 3.12 3.62
CA SER A 71 11.48 4.12 3.22
C SER A 71 11.50 4.35 1.71
N ARG A 72 11.71 5.61 1.32
CA ARG A 72 11.99 6.00 -0.07
C ARG A 72 13.47 5.98 -0.39
N SER A 73 14.34 6.13 0.62
CA SER A 73 15.77 6.39 0.48
C SER A 73 16.66 5.14 0.48
N GLN A 74 16.14 3.96 0.78
CA GLN A 74 16.91 2.71 0.71
C GLN A 74 17.20 2.32 -0.73
N ASN A 75 18.44 1.93 -1.03
CA ASN A 75 18.85 1.49 -2.38
C ASN A 75 18.84 -0.03 -2.55
N SER A 76 18.41 -0.77 -1.52
CA SER A 76 18.25 -2.23 -1.57
C SER A 76 17.06 -2.64 -0.70
N ALA A 77 16.20 -3.46 -1.23
CA ALA A 77 15.08 -4.03 -0.48
C ALA A 77 14.61 -5.32 -1.15
N GLU A 78 14.17 -6.26 -0.35
CA GLU A 78 13.51 -7.47 -0.85
C GLU A 78 12.04 -7.21 -1.20
N TRP A 79 11.40 -6.22 -0.55
CA TRP A 79 9.98 -5.96 -0.64
C TRP A 79 9.67 -4.51 -0.99
N ILE A 80 8.70 -4.36 -1.89
CA ILE A 80 8.18 -3.08 -2.37
C ILE A 80 6.73 -2.96 -1.90
N HIS A 81 6.41 -1.81 -1.34
CA HIS A 81 5.06 -1.46 -0.90
C HIS A 81 4.16 -1.07 -2.08
N ILE A 82 2.91 -1.46 -2.00
CA ILE A 82 1.84 -1.04 -2.92
C ILE A 82 0.85 -0.18 -2.14
N GLY A 83 0.57 1.03 -2.64
CA GLY A 83 -0.17 2.08 -1.96
C GLY A 83 -1.69 1.84 -1.81
N VAL A 84 -2.08 0.64 -1.40
CA VAL A 84 -3.46 0.27 -1.09
C VAL A 84 -3.54 -0.17 0.36
N TYR A 85 -4.59 0.21 1.06
CA TYR A 85 -4.70 -0.06 2.49
C TYR A 85 -6.06 -0.59 2.88
N GLY A 86 -6.07 -1.60 3.74
CA GLY A 86 -7.25 -2.04 4.46
C GLY A 86 -7.22 -1.60 5.91
N TYR A 87 -8.38 -1.24 6.44
CA TYR A 87 -8.54 -0.85 7.85
C TYR A 87 -9.79 -1.47 8.42
N THR A 88 -9.77 -1.85 9.70
CA THR A 88 -11.03 -1.93 10.43
C THR A 88 -11.61 -0.52 10.57
N HIS A 89 -12.93 -0.40 10.53
CA HIS A 89 -13.59 0.92 10.69
C HIS A 89 -13.17 1.60 12.01
N GLU A 90 -13.10 0.85 13.10
CA GLU A 90 -12.68 1.37 14.40
C GLU A 90 -11.26 1.94 14.35
N PHE A 91 -10.33 1.20 13.74
CA PHE A 91 -8.95 1.66 13.65
C PHE A 91 -8.83 2.88 12.72
N LEU A 92 -9.55 2.92 11.61
CA LEU A 92 -9.56 4.10 10.72
C LEU A 92 -9.98 5.36 11.48
N MET A 93 -11.04 5.27 12.30
CA MET A 93 -11.47 6.42 13.12
C MET A 93 -10.42 6.83 14.15
N ARG A 94 -9.66 5.90 14.67
CA ARG A 94 -8.53 6.16 15.58
C ARG A 94 -7.34 6.77 14.83
N TYR A 95 -7.00 6.21 13.67
CA TYR A 95 -5.89 6.65 12.84
C TYR A 95 -6.00 8.12 12.42
N ILE A 96 -7.18 8.58 11.99
CA ILE A 96 -7.39 9.99 11.60
C ILE A 96 -7.25 10.98 12.77
N ALA A 97 -7.31 10.49 14.01
CA ALA A 97 -7.11 11.29 15.23
C ALA A 97 -5.64 11.26 15.74
N LEU A 98 -4.77 10.41 15.17
CA LEU A 98 -3.36 10.37 15.55
C LEU A 98 -2.64 11.64 15.04
N GLU A 99 -1.75 12.15 15.86
CA GLU A 99 -0.87 13.26 15.46
C GLU A 99 0.14 12.79 14.40
N GLN A 100 0.43 13.66 13.43
CA GLN A 100 1.47 13.39 12.43
C GLN A 100 2.83 13.30 13.11
N THR A 101 3.64 12.37 12.61
CA THR A 101 4.98 12.15 13.14
C THR A 101 6.05 12.85 12.29
N PRO A 102 7.22 13.21 12.87
CA PRO A 102 8.29 13.86 12.10
C PRO A 102 8.76 13.03 10.89
N ARG A 103 8.82 11.70 11.02
CA ARG A 103 9.24 10.83 9.91
C ARG A 103 8.18 10.73 8.83
N GLU A 104 6.91 10.62 9.19
CA GLU A 104 5.81 10.69 8.23
C GLU A 104 5.92 11.94 7.35
N ILE A 105 6.17 13.11 7.97
CA ILE A 105 6.29 14.38 7.28
C ILE A 105 7.53 14.41 6.38
N SER A 106 8.70 13.99 6.90
CA SER A 106 9.96 14.03 6.16
C SER A 106 10.04 13.06 4.99
N GLU A 107 9.45 11.87 5.14
CA GLU A 107 9.42 10.82 4.11
C GLU A 107 8.19 10.95 3.19
N SER A 108 7.19 11.73 3.58
CA SER A 108 5.87 11.78 2.92
C SER A 108 5.24 10.39 2.83
N LEU A 109 5.26 9.64 3.94
CA LEU A 109 4.77 8.27 4.07
C LEU A 109 3.81 8.18 5.27
N GLU A 110 2.51 8.30 5.01
CA GLU A 110 1.46 8.36 6.05
C GLU A 110 1.40 7.11 6.93
N GLN A 111 1.75 5.94 6.40
CA GLN A 111 1.76 4.68 7.14
C GLN A 111 2.84 4.64 8.24
N LEU A 112 3.85 5.48 8.20
CA LEU A 112 4.84 5.62 9.27
C LEU A 112 4.19 6.09 10.57
N ARG A 113 3.15 6.93 10.50
CA ARG A 113 2.37 7.35 11.68
C ARG A 113 1.86 6.16 12.47
N VAL A 114 1.36 5.13 11.78
CA VAL A 114 0.81 3.93 12.41
C VAL A 114 1.88 3.20 13.23
N ILE A 115 3.04 2.96 12.60
CA ILE A 115 4.16 2.25 13.24
C ILE A 115 4.72 3.07 14.41
N GLU A 116 4.91 4.36 14.22
CA GLU A 116 5.50 5.24 15.24
C GLU A 116 4.57 5.46 16.45
N HIS A 117 3.26 5.26 16.29
CA HIS A 117 2.31 5.18 17.41
C HIS A 117 2.18 3.77 18.01
N GLY A 118 3.03 2.81 17.59
CA GLY A 118 3.09 1.47 18.16
C GLY A 118 2.04 0.49 17.65
N TYR A 119 1.31 0.83 16.59
CA TYR A 119 0.38 -0.07 15.94
C TYR A 119 1.09 -0.94 14.88
N LYS A 120 0.49 -2.09 14.58
CA LYS A 120 1.01 -3.01 13.57
C LYS A 120 0.25 -2.84 12.26
N ILE A 121 1.00 -2.96 11.16
CA ILE A 121 0.47 -3.05 9.80
C ILE A 121 0.78 -4.45 9.27
N LYS A 122 -0.23 -5.23 8.97
CA LYS A 122 -0.09 -6.56 8.37
C LYS A 122 0.27 -6.42 6.90
N LEU A 123 1.32 -7.11 6.47
CA LEU A 123 1.74 -7.15 5.07
C LEU A 123 1.13 -8.37 4.37
N ILE A 124 0.67 -8.16 3.13
CA ILE A 124 0.06 -9.18 2.28
C ILE A 124 0.88 -9.31 1.02
N GLU A 125 1.43 -10.50 0.78
CA GLU A 125 2.17 -10.75 -0.46
C GLU A 125 1.25 -10.76 -1.68
N THR A 126 1.70 -10.11 -2.74
CA THR A 126 1.05 -10.12 -4.05
C THR A 126 2.08 -10.16 -5.16
N ASN A 127 1.66 -10.62 -6.34
CA ASN A 127 2.46 -10.52 -7.59
C ASN A 127 2.03 -9.30 -8.43
N TYR A 128 1.14 -8.46 -7.93
CA TYR A 128 0.67 -7.28 -8.63
C TYR A 128 1.80 -6.25 -8.76
N HIS A 129 2.06 -5.79 -9.98
CA HIS A 129 2.95 -4.66 -10.26
C HIS A 129 2.10 -3.40 -10.40
N ALA A 130 2.25 -2.49 -9.45
CA ALA A 130 1.58 -1.21 -9.47
C ALA A 130 1.92 -0.43 -10.75
N PHE A 131 0.92 0.24 -11.29
CA PHE A 131 1.09 1.10 -12.45
C PHE A 131 0.47 2.47 -12.15
N PRO A 132 1.13 3.27 -11.30
CA PRO A 132 0.64 4.59 -10.94
C PRO A 132 0.63 5.52 -12.15
N ILE A 133 -0.38 6.38 -12.23
CA ILE A 133 -0.50 7.41 -13.26
C ILE A 133 -0.26 8.78 -12.63
N ASP A 134 1.01 9.20 -12.60
CA ASP A 134 1.44 10.48 -12.05
C ASP A 134 1.71 11.54 -13.13
N THR A 135 2.00 11.09 -14.35
CA THR A 135 2.41 11.97 -15.45
C THR A 135 1.55 11.75 -16.71
N GLU A 136 1.59 12.73 -17.65
CA GLU A 136 0.97 12.56 -18.97
C GLU A 136 1.57 11.37 -19.74
N THR A 137 2.82 11.04 -19.50
CA THR A 137 3.49 9.89 -20.12
C THR A 137 2.89 8.59 -19.59
N ASP A 138 2.64 8.49 -18.28
CA ASP A 138 2.01 7.33 -17.67
C ASP A 138 0.57 7.16 -18.17
N LEU A 139 -0.17 8.27 -18.30
CA LEU A 139 -1.52 8.26 -18.87
C LEU A 139 -1.54 7.72 -20.31
N LYS A 140 -0.57 8.12 -21.15
CA LYS A 140 -0.46 7.59 -22.52
C LYS A 140 -0.14 6.09 -22.52
N ARG A 141 0.76 5.63 -21.66
CA ARG A 141 1.07 4.20 -21.51
C ARG A 141 -0.15 3.42 -21.02
N ALA A 142 -0.89 3.95 -20.04
CA ALA A 142 -2.12 3.36 -19.54
C ALA A 142 -3.17 3.20 -20.65
N ASN A 143 -3.39 4.22 -21.46
CA ASN A 143 -4.33 4.17 -22.58
C ASN A 143 -3.94 3.10 -23.61
N ASN A 144 -2.65 2.95 -23.92
CA ASN A 144 -2.18 1.91 -24.82
C ASN A 144 -2.43 0.51 -24.25
N LEU A 145 -2.18 0.30 -22.96
CA LEU A 145 -2.46 -0.97 -22.28
C LEU A 145 -3.95 -1.36 -22.32
N ILE A 146 -4.84 -0.37 -22.21
CA ILE A 146 -6.29 -0.62 -22.32
C ILE A 146 -6.65 -1.02 -23.76
N LEU A 147 -6.12 -0.34 -24.74
CA LEU A 147 -6.39 -0.64 -26.15
C LEU A 147 -5.92 -2.04 -26.51
N ASP A 148 -4.71 -2.43 -26.12
CA ASP A 148 -4.16 -3.77 -26.35
C ASP A 148 -5.03 -4.87 -25.70
N ARG A 149 -5.62 -4.61 -24.51
CA ARG A 149 -6.53 -5.54 -23.83
C ARG A 149 -7.91 -5.63 -24.47
N MET A 150 -8.31 -4.62 -25.24
CA MET A 150 -9.62 -4.63 -25.94
C MET A 150 -9.53 -5.28 -27.33
N GLU A 151 -8.33 -5.40 -27.90
CA GLU A 151 -8.10 -5.99 -29.22
C GLU A 151 -7.70 -7.47 -29.17
N GLY A 152 -7.40 -8.05 -28.00
CA GLY A 152 -7.04 -9.46 -27.77
C GLY A 152 -8.17 -10.25 -27.14
#